data_1a31da4941c174b1eeccb6b8848c0bac
#
_entry.id   1a31da4941c174b1eeccb6b8848c0bac
#
_cell.length_a   1.000
_cell.length_b   1.000
_cell.length_c   1.000
_cell.angle_alpha   90.00
_cell.angle_beta   90.00
_cell.angle_gamma   90.00
#
_symmetry.space_group_name_H-M   'P 1'
#
loop_
_entity.id
_entity.type
_entity.pdbx_description
1 polymer ?
#
loop_
_entity_poly.entity_id
_entity_poly.type
_entity_poly.pdbx_seq_one_letter_code
_entity_poly.pdbx_strand_id
1 'polypeptide(L)'
;MNTAIYTEADYAAIHQQKNKRWLILTIPCVVLLGVLIYSLTIRLEWLTSACTVLIGAILIAGYDLAIKPLHCYEKHLKNCLHGRTRECELPFIKLSETVDVVDGVHYRQLLCADVDGKGRPYERLFYFDAEKEFPSVKEGDLLHIVHHDLAVANIHLA
;
A
#
# COMPACT_ATOMS: atom_id res chain seq x y z
N MET A 1 -7.26 22.99 -11.31
CA MET A 1 -7.21 22.79 -9.86
C MET A 1 -6.29 21.63 -9.61
N ASN A 2 -5.09 21.88 -9.07
CA ASN A 2 -4.16 20.81 -8.67
C ASN A 2 -4.70 20.13 -7.41
N THR A 3 -5.49 19.09 -7.58
CA THR A 3 -5.92 18.27 -6.45
C THR A 3 -4.85 17.21 -6.25
N ALA A 4 -4.04 17.34 -5.20
CA ALA A 4 -3.08 16.30 -4.84
C ALA A 4 -3.83 14.98 -4.60
N ILE A 5 -3.35 13.88 -5.21
CA ILE A 5 -3.97 12.55 -5.07
C ILE A 5 -3.87 12.07 -3.62
N TYR A 6 -2.76 12.40 -2.95
CA TYR A 6 -2.48 12.01 -1.56
C TYR A 6 -2.33 13.24 -0.68
N THR A 7 -2.83 13.14 0.55
CA THR A 7 -2.75 14.20 1.55
C THR A 7 -2.08 13.68 2.84
N GLU A 8 -1.53 14.59 3.64
CA GLU A 8 -1.02 14.26 4.97
C GLU A 8 -2.12 13.68 5.89
N ALA A 9 -3.37 14.05 5.65
CA ALA A 9 -4.52 13.49 6.35
C ALA A 9 -4.72 11.99 6.01
N ASP A 10 -4.53 11.59 4.74
CA ASP A 10 -4.59 10.18 4.32
C ASP A 10 -3.49 9.37 5.03
N TYR A 11 -2.27 9.90 5.07
CA TYR A 11 -1.15 9.26 5.78
C TYR A 11 -1.43 9.09 7.27
N ALA A 12 -1.91 10.16 7.94
CA ALA A 12 -2.24 10.11 9.36
C ALA A 12 -3.37 9.11 9.66
N ALA A 13 -4.39 9.05 8.80
CA ALA A 13 -5.51 8.11 8.94
C ALA A 13 -5.05 6.64 8.85
N ILE A 14 -4.22 6.32 7.86
CA ILE A 14 -3.66 4.96 7.69
C ILE A 14 -2.75 4.59 8.86
N HIS A 15 -1.90 5.52 9.31
CA HIS A 15 -1.04 5.32 10.48
C HIS A 15 -1.85 5.03 11.75
N GLN A 16 -2.92 5.79 11.99
CA GLN A 16 -3.83 5.57 13.12
C GLN A 16 -4.55 4.22 13.01
N GLN A 17 -5.03 3.86 11.81
CA GLN A 17 -5.70 2.58 11.57
C GLN A 17 -4.75 1.39 11.82
N LYS A 18 -3.49 1.48 11.39
CA LYS A 18 -2.45 0.48 11.66
C LYS A 18 -2.23 0.31 13.17
N ASN A 19 -2.07 1.41 13.90
CA ASN A 19 -1.86 1.37 15.36
C ASN A 19 -3.06 0.75 16.09
N LYS A 20 -4.29 1.07 15.66
CA LYS A 20 -5.52 0.46 16.20
C LYS A 20 -5.56 -1.05 15.95
N ARG A 21 -5.19 -1.52 14.77
CA ARG A 21 -5.14 -2.96 14.45
C ARG A 21 -4.04 -3.67 15.24
N TRP A 22 -2.90 -3.04 15.46
CA TRP A 22 -1.86 -3.55 16.35
C TRP A 22 -2.38 -3.75 17.78
N LEU A 23 -3.11 -2.77 18.32
CA LEU A 23 -3.69 -2.86 19.65
C LEU A 23 -4.67 -4.04 19.74
N ILE A 24 -5.57 -4.20 18.75
CA ILE A 24 -6.54 -5.29 18.69
C ILE A 24 -5.85 -6.66 18.64
N LEU A 25 -4.73 -6.78 17.92
CA LEU A 25 -3.96 -8.01 17.82
C LEU A 25 -3.20 -8.32 19.13
N THR A 26 -2.71 -7.30 19.81
CA THR A 26 -1.91 -7.46 21.03
C THR A 26 -2.75 -7.94 22.23
N ILE A 27 -4.01 -7.51 22.34
CA ILE A 27 -4.88 -7.86 23.47
C ILE A 27 -5.03 -9.38 23.66
N PRO A 28 -5.45 -10.17 22.65
CA PRO A 28 -5.59 -11.62 22.80
C PRO A 28 -4.24 -12.31 23.06
N CYS A 29 -3.15 -11.80 22.48
CA CYS A 29 -1.82 -12.35 22.73
C CYS A 29 -1.39 -12.18 24.19
N VAL A 30 -1.66 -11.03 24.80
CA VAL A 30 -1.35 -10.77 26.22
C VAL A 30 -2.19 -11.65 27.14
N VAL A 31 -3.48 -11.84 26.83
CA VAL A 31 -4.35 -12.75 27.60
C VAL A 31 -3.84 -14.19 27.52
N LEU A 32 -3.53 -14.67 26.32
CA LEU A 32 -2.99 -16.02 26.12
C LEU A 32 -1.62 -16.21 26.79
N LEU A 33 -0.79 -15.17 26.80
CA LEU A 33 0.49 -15.18 27.52
C LEU A 33 0.29 -15.35 29.02
N GLY A 34 -0.70 -14.69 29.62
CA GLY A 34 -1.07 -14.87 31.02
C GLY A 34 -1.51 -16.30 31.33
N VAL A 35 -2.35 -16.88 30.45
CA VAL A 35 -2.79 -18.28 30.57
C VAL A 35 -1.59 -19.24 30.42
N LEU A 36 -0.67 -18.96 29.51
CA LEU A 36 0.54 -19.76 29.31
C LEU A 36 1.42 -19.76 30.57
N ILE A 37 1.65 -18.61 31.18
CA ILE A 37 2.44 -18.49 32.44
C ILE A 37 1.76 -19.29 33.55
N TYR A 38 0.42 -19.19 33.69
CA TYR A 38 -0.33 -19.94 34.65
C TYR A 38 -0.22 -21.46 34.40
N SER A 39 -0.33 -21.91 33.15
CA SER A 39 -0.17 -23.32 32.75
C SER A 39 1.19 -23.90 33.11
N LEU A 40 2.27 -23.09 32.96
CA LEU A 40 3.61 -23.49 33.38
C LEU A 40 3.69 -23.72 34.89
N THR A 41 3.01 -22.90 35.69
CA THR A 41 2.99 -23.02 37.16
C THR A 41 2.32 -24.32 37.62
N ILE A 42 1.23 -24.73 36.96
CA ILE A 42 0.49 -25.97 37.28
C ILE A 42 1.00 -27.20 36.50
N ARG A 43 2.04 -27.04 35.66
CA ARG A 43 2.67 -28.11 34.85
C ARG A 43 1.70 -28.86 33.92
N LEU A 44 0.75 -28.16 33.30
CA LEU A 44 -0.18 -28.72 32.32
C LEU A 44 0.44 -28.60 30.89
N GLU A 45 1.14 -29.65 30.47
CA GLU A 45 1.91 -29.65 29.20
C GLU A 45 1.03 -29.40 27.97
N TRP A 46 -0.16 -30.02 27.88
CA TRP A 46 -1.05 -29.87 26.74
C TRP A 46 -1.58 -28.43 26.61
N LEU A 47 -1.87 -27.76 27.74
CA LEU A 47 -2.35 -26.37 27.73
C LEU A 47 -1.24 -25.41 27.32
N THR A 48 -0.02 -25.64 27.79
CA THR A 48 1.15 -24.86 27.38
C THR A 48 1.38 -24.96 25.88
N SER A 49 1.35 -26.17 25.31
CA SER A 49 1.49 -26.40 23.88
C SER A 49 0.37 -25.73 23.08
N ALA A 50 -0.88 -25.87 23.51
CA ALA A 50 -2.03 -25.24 22.86
C ALA A 50 -1.93 -23.70 22.85
N CYS A 51 -1.60 -23.08 24.00
CA CYS A 51 -1.42 -21.62 24.07
C CYS A 51 -0.29 -21.14 23.16
N THR A 52 0.84 -21.85 23.10
CA THR A 52 1.97 -21.48 22.26
C THR A 52 1.59 -21.50 20.77
N VAL A 53 0.91 -22.55 20.32
CA VAL A 53 0.43 -22.68 18.94
C VAL A 53 -0.58 -21.58 18.61
N LEU A 54 -1.53 -21.29 19.51
CA LEU A 54 -2.53 -20.24 19.30
C LEU A 54 -1.89 -18.86 19.22
N ILE A 55 -0.96 -18.51 20.10
CA ILE A 55 -0.24 -17.23 20.03
C ILE A 55 0.51 -17.11 18.69
N GLY A 56 1.24 -18.15 18.29
CA GLY A 56 1.94 -18.18 17.02
C GLY A 56 1.00 -18.00 15.82
N ALA A 57 -0.12 -18.72 15.78
CA ALA A 57 -1.12 -18.61 14.73
C ALA A 57 -1.76 -17.20 14.67
N ILE A 58 -2.11 -16.61 15.81
CA ILE A 58 -2.69 -15.25 15.88
C ILE A 58 -1.68 -14.22 15.41
N LEU A 59 -0.41 -14.31 15.81
CA LEU A 59 0.62 -13.37 15.40
C LEU A 59 0.90 -13.46 13.89
N ILE A 60 1.07 -14.64 13.35
CA ILE A 60 1.37 -14.83 11.92
C ILE A 60 0.17 -14.40 11.07
N ALA A 61 -1.01 -14.97 11.31
CA ALA A 61 -2.20 -14.66 10.52
C ALA A 61 -2.65 -13.20 10.72
N GLY A 62 -2.61 -12.69 11.95
CA GLY A 62 -3.00 -11.33 12.26
C GLY A 62 -2.05 -10.30 11.64
N TYR A 63 -0.75 -10.57 11.62
CA TYR A 63 0.21 -9.71 10.95
C TYR A 63 -0.03 -9.70 9.43
N ASP A 64 -0.06 -10.88 8.79
CA ASP A 64 -0.18 -10.97 7.33
C ASP A 64 -1.51 -10.43 6.79
N LEU A 65 -2.63 -10.68 7.49
CA LEU A 65 -3.95 -10.27 7.02
C LEU A 65 -4.33 -8.85 7.43
N ALA A 66 -3.94 -8.40 8.64
CA ALA A 66 -4.44 -7.14 9.17
C ALA A 66 -3.42 -6.00 9.13
N ILE A 67 -2.13 -6.27 9.30
CA ILE A 67 -1.11 -5.22 9.48
C ILE A 67 -0.30 -5.00 8.22
N LYS A 68 0.15 -6.06 7.57
CA LYS A 68 1.01 -6.01 6.38
C LYS A 68 0.44 -5.15 5.24
N PRO A 69 -0.84 -5.28 4.82
CA PRO A 69 -1.38 -4.44 3.76
C PRO A 69 -1.37 -2.95 4.13
N LEU A 70 -1.72 -2.61 5.39
CA LEU A 70 -1.67 -1.23 5.86
C LEU A 70 -0.24 -0.69 5.94
N HIS A 71 0.72 -1.54 6.33
CA HIS A 71 2.13 -1.14 6.38
C HIS A 71 2.67 -0.88 4.97
N CYS A 72 2.33 -1.71 4.00
CA CYS A 72 2.72 -1.52 2.59
C CYS A 72 2.12 -0.23 2.03
N TYR A 73 0.83 0.02 2.29
CA TYR A 73 0.15 1.23 1.84
C TYR A 73 0.68 2.50 2.53
N GLU A 74 0.95 2.45 3.84
CA GLU A 74 1.61 3.55 4.58
C GLU A 74 2.98 3.90 3.99
N LYS A 75 3.79 2.87 3.66
CA LYS A 75 5.09 3.06 3.01
C LYS A 75 4.93 3.70 1.63
N HIS A 76 3.93 3.27 0.85
CA HIS A 76 3.61 3.89 -0.44
C HIS A 76 3.26 5.38 -0.29
N LEU A 77 2.33 5.73 0.62
CA LEU A 77 1.94 7.11 0.90
C LEU A 77 3.15 7.96 1.32
N LYS A 78 4.00 7.43 2.21
CA LYS A 78 5.21 8.12 2.65
C LYS A 78 6.16 8.40 1.49
N ASN A 79 6.32 7.45 0.56
CA ASN A 79 7.18 7.61 -0.61
C ASN A 79 6.61 8.64 -1.60
N CYS A 80 5.28 8.65 -1.81
CA CYS A 80 4.62 9.62 -2.68
C CYS A 80 4.64 11.04 -2.11
N LEU A 81 4.51 11.20 -0.78
CA LEU A 81 4.47 12.51 -0.12
C LEU A 81 5.87 13.09 0.15
N HIS A 82 6.81 12.26 0.60
CA HIS A 82 8.11 12.73 1.09
C HIS A 82 9.29 12.12 0.33
N GLY A 83 9.04 11.19 -0.60
CA GLY A 83 10.08 10.57 -1.41
C GLY A 83 10.63 11.50 -2.48
N ARG A 84 11.71 11.05 -3.15
CA ARG A 84 12.26 11.76 -4.31
C ARG A 84 11.33 11.52 -5.50
N THR A 85 10.59 12.53 -5.90
CA THR A 85 9.71 12.51 -7.06
C THR A 85 10.42 12.96 -8.32
N ARG A 86 9.93 12.50 -9.47
CA ARG A 86 10.28 12.97 -10.80
C ARG A 86 9.02 13.41 -11.52
N GLU A 87 9.15 14.35 -12.41
CA GLU A 87 8.05 14.89 -13.20
C GLU A 87 8.28 14.57 -14.66
N CYS A 88 7.21 14.27 -15.36
CA CYS A 88 7.23 14.07 -16.82
C CYS A 88 5.87 14.47 -17.41
N GLU A 89 5.89 14.91 -18.66
CA GLU A 89 4.71 15.23 -19.46
C GLU A 89 4.64 14.24 -20.61
N LEU A 90 3.58 13.42 -20.60
CA LEU A 90 3.45 12.32 -21.55
C LEU A 90 2.00 12.22 -22.05
N PRO A 91 1.79 11.89 -23.33
CA PRO A 91 0.47 11.61 -23.87
C PRO A 91 -0.12 10.34 -23.24
N PHE A 92 -1.36 10.43 -22.79
CA PHE A 92 -2.13 9.31 -22.24
C PHE A 92 -2.49 8.32 -23.35
N ILE A 93 -2.27 7.02 -23.12
CA ILE A 93 -2.73 5.95 -24.01
C ILE A 93 -3.96 5.28 -23.39
N LYS A 94 -3.78 4.63 -22.24
CA LYS A 94 -4.87 3.93 -21.57
C LYS A 94 -4.58 3.69 -20.08
N LEU A 95 -5.66 3.54 -19.31
CA LEU A 95 -5.64 3.00 -17.95
C LEU A 95 -6.21 1.58 -17.99
N SER A 96 -5.50 0.62 -17.43
CA SER A 96 -5.99 -0.76 -17.32
C SER A 96 -7.19 -0.86 -16.38
N GLU A 97 -8.17 -1.66 -16.73
CA GLU A 97 -9.28 -2.02 -15.85
C GLU A 97 -8.87 -3.08 -14.81
N THR A 98 -7.83 -3.84 -15.12
CA THR A 98 -7.30 -4.86 -14.21
C THR A 98 -6.52 -4.23 -13.08
N VAL A 99 -6.72 -4.76 -11.87
CA VAL A 99 -5.99 -4.35 -10.67
C VAL A 99 -4.88 -5.34 -10.41
N ASP A 100 -3.65 -4.84 -10.37
CA ASP A 100 -2.46 -5.60 -10.02
C ASP A 100 -2.02 -5.28 -8.60
N VAL A 101 -1.46 -6.26 -7.91
CA VAL A 101 -0.90 -6.08 -6.57
C VAL A 101 0.62 -6.03 -6.67
N VAL A 102 1.19 -4.86 -6.44
CA VAL A 102 2.64 -4.64 -6.43
C VAL A 102 3.04 -4.15 -5.05
N ASP A 103 3.98 -4.86 -4.41
CA ASP A 103 4.44 -4.57 -3.04
C ASP A 103 3.31 -4.46 -2.00
N GLY A 104 2.20 -5.21 -2.22
CA GLY A 104 1.05 -5.22 -1.31
C GLY A 104 0.09 -4.03 -1.45
N VAL A 105 0.26 -3.21 -2.49
CA VAL A 105 -0.63 -2.10 -2.86
C VAL A 105 -1.36 -2.44 -4.16
N HIS A 106 -2.63 -2.08 -4.25
CA HIS A 106 -3.45 -2.31 -5.43
C HIS A 106 -3.28 -1.17 -6.43
N TYR A 107 -2.85 -1.50 -7.65
CA TYR A 107 -2.62 -0.53 -8.71
C TYR A 107 -3.38 -0.89 -9.98
N ARG A 108 -3.67 0.15 -10.77
CA ARG A 108 -4.02 0.02 -12.19
C ARG A 108 -2.83 0.46 -13.03
N GLN A 109 -2.55 -0.25 -14.10
CA GLN A 109 -1.50 0.11 -15.04
C GLN A 109 -1.92 1.31 -15.86
N LEU A 110 -1.16 2.40 -15.76
CA LEU A 110 -1.29 3.61 -16.57
C LEU A 110 -0.22 3.57 -17.66
N LEU A 111 -0.64 3.53 -18.93
CA LEU A 111 0.24 3.55 -20.08
C LEU A 111 0.24 4.93 -20.72
N CYS A 112 1.44 5.46 -20.94
CA CYS A 112 1.68 6.73 -21.61
C CYS A 112 2.68 6.53 -22.76
N ALA A 113 2.55 7.32 -23.82
CA ALA A 113 3.51 7.31 -24.91
C ALA A 113 4.76 8.11 -24.51
N ASP A 114 5.93 7.52 -24.72
CA ASP A 114 7.22 8.18 -24.49
C ASP A 114 8.13 7.93 -25.70
N VAL A 115 9.21 8.69 -25.80
CA VAL A 115 10.16 8.61 -26.90
C VAL A 115 11.55 8.36 -26.33
N ASP A 116 12.16 7.24 -26.75
CA ASP A 116 13.55 6.91 -26.37
C ASP A 116 14.53 7.99 -26.85
N GLY A 117 15.68 8.08 -26.21
CA GLY A 117 16.77 8.98 -26.62
C GLY A 117 17.25 8.83 -28.08
N LYS A 118 16.78 7.79 -28.78
CA LYS A 118 16.98 7.55 -30.23
C LYS A 118 15.79 7.95 -31.10
N GLY A 119 14.76 8.61 -30.53
CA GLY A 119 13.55 8.99 -31.24
C GLY A 119 12.56 7.88 -31.54
N ARG A 120 12.67 6.72 -30.90
CA ARG A 120 11.75 5.60 -31.08
C ARG A 120 10.59 5.70 -30.08
N PRO A 121 9.33 5.62 -30.54
CA PRO A 121 8.18 5.62 -29.64
C PRO A 121 8.14 4.31 -28.85
N TYR A 122 7.87 4.39 -27.56
CA TYR A 122 7.60 3.25 -26.68
C TYR A 122 6.52 3.57 -25.65
N GLU A 123 5.90 2.55 -25.11
CA GLU A 123 4.91 2.69 -24.06
C GLU A 123 5.61 2.68 -22.70
N ARG A 124 5.39 3.73 -21.91
CA ARG A 124 5.89 3.84 -20.56
C ARG A 124 4.80 3.49 -19.57
N LEU A 125 5.12 2.57 -18.67
CA LEU A 125 4.22 2.07 -17.65
C LEU A 125 4.38 2.88 -16.36
N PHE A 126 3.24 3.27 -15.77
CA PHE A 126 3.15 3.77 -14.40
C PHE A 126 2.09 2.99 -13.63
N TYR A 127 2.19 3.04 -12.30
CA TYR A 127 1.24 2.43 -11.37
C TYR A 127 0.37 3.51 -10.74
N PHE A 128 -0.92 3.51 -11.07
CA PHE A 128 -1.92 4.40 -10.49
C PHE A 128 -2.68 3.65 -9.39
N ASP A 129 -2.86 4.27 -8.22
CA ASP A 129 -3.58 3.69 -7.08
C ASP A 129 -5.03 3.34 -7.45
N ALA A 130 -5.40 2.07 -7.30
CA ALA A 130 -6.72 1.57 -7.66
C ALA A 130 -7.85 2.12 -6.77
N GLU A 131 -7.51 2.61 -5.56
CA GLU A 131 -8.46 3.18 -4.60
C GLU A 131 -8.74 4.67 -4.84
N LYS A 132 -8.00 5.31 -5.75
CA LYS A 132 -8.17 6.73 -6.09
C LYS A 132 -8.90 6.90 -7.41
N GLU A 133 -9.66 7.98 -7.52
CA GLU A 133 -10.35 8.34 -8.77
C GLU A 133 -9.36 8.87 -9.81
N PHE A 134 -9.43 8.29 -11.00
CA PHE A 134 -8.63 8.76 -12.12
C PHE A 134 -9.32 9.96 -12.78
N PRO A 135 -8.58 11.02 -13.15
CA PRO A 135 -9.15 12.16 -13.84
C PRO A 135 -9.77 11.76 -15.19
N SER A 136 -10.82 12.47 -15.59
CA SER A 136 -11.47 12.25 -16.89
C SER A 136 -10.58 12.77 -18.01
N VAL A 137 -9.84 11.88 -18.65
CA VAL A 137 -8.92 12.18 -19.75
C VAL A 137 -9.24 11.32 -20.97
N LYS A 138 -8.88 11.80 -22.15
CA LYS A 138 -9.03 11.09 -23.41
C LYS A 138 -7.67 10.62 -23.91
N GLU A 139 -7.69 9.56 -24.72
CA GLU A 139 -6.48 9.10 -25.40
C GLU A 139 -5.83 10.25 -26.20
N GLY A 140 -4.53 10.45 -26.01
CA GLY A 140 -3.76 11.52 -26.62
C GLY A 140 -3.65 12.80 -25.78
N ASP A 141 -4.43 12.95 -24.71
CA ASP A 141 -4.30 14.11 -23.82
C ASP A 141 -2.93 14.11 -23.12
N LEU A 142 -2.31 15.28 -23.04
CA LEU A 142 -1.02 15.44 -22.38
C LEU A 142 -1.21 15.47 -20.87
N LEU A 143 -0.60 14.51 -20.17
CA LEU A 143 -0.62 14.40 -18.73
C LEU A 143 0.68 14.83 -18.10
N HIS A 144 0.60 15.73 -17.14
CA HIS A 144 1.72 16.02 -16.24
C HIS A 144 1.65 15.02 -15.08
N ILE A 145 2.65 14.15 -14.99
CA ILE A 145 2.73 13.04 -14.05
C ILE A 145 3.90 13.29 -13.09
N VAL A 146 3.60 13.36 -11.80
CA VAL A 146 4.60 13.34 -10.73
C VAL A 146 4.65 11.93 -10.19
N HIS A 147 5.80 11.28 -10.23
CA HIS A 147 5.93 9.88 -9.83
C HIS A 147 7.15 9.63 -8.94
N HIS A 148 7.04 8.63 -8.06
CA HIS A 148 8.14 8.05 -7.29
C HIS A 148 8.38 6.64 -7.84
N ASP A 149 9.55 6.42 -8.45
CA ASP A 149 9.83 5.25 -9.28
C ASP A 149 8.77 5.07 -10.38
N LEU A 150 7.88 4.08 -10.28
CA LEU A 150 6.76 3.87 -11.21
C LEU A 150 5.41 4.27 -10.61
N ALA A 151 5.33 4.54 -9.31
CA ALA A 151 4.09 4.90 -8.63
C ALA A 151 3.75 6.38 -8.85
N VAL A 152 2.52 6.65 -9.28
CA VAL A 152 2.02 8.00 -9.51
C VAL A 152 1.73 8.67 -8.17
N ALA A 153 2.41 9.78 -7.88
CA ALA A 153 2.18 10.60 -6.69
C ALA A 153 1.16 11.72 -6.96
N ASN A 154 1.19 12.31 -8.16
CA ASN A 154 0.22 13.31 -8.61
C ASN A 154 0.03 13.24 -10.13
N ILE A 155 -1.14 13.62 -10.60
CA ILE A 155 -1.48 13.66 -12.03
C ILE A 155 -2.47 14.78 -12.33
N HIS A 156 -2.23 15.51 -13.41
CA HIS A 156 -3.15 16.52 -13.93
C HIS A 156 -2.97 16.71 -15.43
N LEU A 157 -3.95 17.28 -16.10
CA LEU A 157 -3.82 17.71 -17.48
C LEU A 157 -2.79 18.85 -17.60
N ALA A 158 -1.89 18.74 -18.55
CA ALA A 158 -0.85 19.73 -18.82
C ALA A 158 -1.42 20.97 -19.53
#